data_4fdd2cadc15dbdfe12f0df48b2516a7a
#
_entry.id   4fdd2cadc15dbdfe12f0df48b2516a7a
#
_cell.length_a   1.000
_cell.length_b   1.000
_cell.length_c   1.000
_cell.angle_alpha   90.00
_cell.angle_beta   90.00
_cell.angle_gamma   90.00
#
_symmetry.space_group_name_H-M   'P 1'
#
loop_
_entity.id
_entity.type
_entity.pdbx_description
1 polymer ?
#
loop_
_entity_poly.entity_id
_entity_poly.type
_entity_poly.pdbx_seq_one_letter_code
_entity_poly.pdbx_strand_id
1 'polypeptide(L)'
;ITWVVNKACQKPLDYGFSAEFWYPASFTRFIQSIAVKEGHPRLEHVSEFSLRKILANAKIRPFKVTYYCEKRDPDFDSKMHNVLVIYKQVSLQFDKDGNLLPFEGTPVHTLSYDEKPGIQAIGSTTPDLPPISNTEKGSSYMRDYEYIRYGTISLLAAIDLLTGEAIPLVSDTHKSSDFVEFLTRLDAKYPEGDKIRLILDNHSAHTSQETQRYLNNHLGRFEFVFTPTHGFWLNLVEGFFSKLTKQMLQGTVGADL
;
A
#
# COMPACT_ATOMS: atom_id res chain seq x y z
N ILE A 1 -30.22 -24.92 -6.11
CA ILE A 1 -28.84 -24.36 -6.09
C ILE A 1 -28.92 -22.85 -6.18
N THR A 2 -29.57 -22.28 -7.19
CA THR A 2 -29.64 -20.81 -7.44
C THR A 2 -30.19 -20.05 -6.22
N TRP A 3 -31.21 -20.58 -5.53
CA TRP A 3 -31.77 -19.98 -4.34
C TRP A 3 -30.73 -19.86 -3.20
N VAL A 4 -29.95 -20.93 -2.93
CA VAL A 4 -28.86 -20.90 -1.93
C VAL A 4 -27.79 -19.85 -2.28
N VAL A 5 -27.43 -19.79 -3.55
CA VAL A 5 -26.45 -18.83 -4.05
C VAL A 5 -26.93 -17.39 -3.86
N ASN A 6 -28.18 -17.11 -4.21
CA ASN A 6 -28.78 -15.79 -4.02
C ASN A 6 -28.80 -15.38 -2.53
N LYS A 7 -29.14 -16.31 -1.63
CA LYS A 7 -29.12 -16.05 -0.18
C LYS A 7 -27.70 -15.77 0.33
N ALA A 8 -26.70 -16.46 -0.22
CA ALA A 8 -25.30 -16.23 0.13
C ALA A 8 -24.74 -14.87 -0.32
N CYS A 9 -25.34 -14.27 -1.34
CA CYS A 9 -24.98 -12.94 -1.85
C CYS A 9 -25.63 -11.78 -1.07
N GLN A 10 -26.57 -12.08 -0.17
CA GLN A 10 -27.24 -11.09 0.67
C GLN A 10 -26.49 -10.93 2.01
N LYS A 11 -26.60 -9.78 2.65
CA LYS A 11 -25.91 -9.54 3.93
C LYS A 11 -26.60 -10.25 5.08
N PRO A 12 -25.86 -10.85 6.03
CA PRO A 12 -26.44 -11.42 7.26
C PRO A 12 -27.25 -10.40 8.06
N LEU A 13 -26.85 -9.14 8.07
CA LEU A 13 -27.54 -8.03 8.73
C LEU A 13 -29.00 -7.88 8.28
N ASP A 14 -29.28 -8.10 6.99
CA ASP A 14 -30.65 -8.02 6.42
C ASP A 14 -31.59 -9.05 7.00
N TYR A 15 -31.04 -10.06 7.67
CA TYR A 15 -31.76 -11.18 8.30
C TYR A 15 -31.63 -11.21 9.84
N GLY A 16 -31.15 -10.09 10.43
CA GLY A 16 -31.06 -9.94 11.89
C GLY A 16 -29.84 -10.59 12.54
N PHE A 17 -28.85 -11.00 11.76
CA PHE A 17 -27.58 -11.49 12.30
C PHE A 17 -26.63 -10.33 12.54
N SER A 18 -25.96 -10.33 13.70
CA SER A 18 -24.92 -9.33 14.03
C SER A 18 -23.57 -9.66 13.37
N ALA A 19 -23.59 -9.91 12.06
CA ALA A 19 -22.39 -10.23 11.28
C ALA A 19 -22.45 -9.53 9.92
N GLU A 20 -21.31 -9.03 9.46
CA GLU A 20 -21.19 -8.36 8.16
C GLU A 20 -21.14 -9.37 6.99
N PHE A 21 -20.60 -10.55 7.24
CA PHE A 21 -20.40 -11.61 6.26
C PHE A 21 -20.89 -12.96 6.77
N TRP A 22 -21.32 -13.83 5.83
CA TRP A 22 -21.73 -15.18 6.14
C TRP A 22 -20.54 -16.08 6.45
N TYR A 23 -20.43 -16.54 7.69
CA TYR A 23 -19.57 -17.68 8.03
C TYR A 23 -20.31 -19.00 7.76
N PRO A 24 -19.61 -20.09 7.39
CA PRO A 24 -20.26 -21.35 7.00
C PRO A 24 -21.29 -21.86 8.00
N ALA A 25 -20.99 -21.86 9.30
CA ALA A 25 -21.88 -22.33 10.33
C ALA A 25 -23.12 -21.43 10.51
N SER A 26 -22.99 -20.10 10.45
CA SER A 26 -24.11 -19.17 10.56
C SER A 26 -24.99 -19.23 9.31
N PHE A 27 -24.39 -19.33 8.14
CA PHE A 27 -25.12 -19.50 6.89
C PHE A 27 -25.91 -20.79 6.86
N THR A 28 -25.34 -21.90 7.35
CA THR A 28 -26.04 -23.19 7.43
C THR A 28 -27.27 -23.09 8.31
N ARG A 29 -27.13 -22.53 9.51
CA ARG A 29 -28.26 -22.31 10.42
C ARG A 29 -29.36 -21.43 9.81
N PHE A 30 -28.94 -20.36 9.12
CA PHE A 30 -29.88 -19.49 8.42
C PHE A 30 -30.65 -20.24 7.32
N ILE A 31 -29.98 -20.95 6.42
CA ILE A 31 -30.64 -21.73 5.36
C ILE A 31 -31.62 -22.74 5.95
N GLN A 32 -31.21 -23.49 6.97
CA GLN A 32 -32.09 -24.47 7.64
C GLN A 32 -33.35 -23.79 8.22
N SER A 33 -33.22 -22.60 8.81
CA SER A 33 -34.33 -21.90 9.44
C SER A 33 -35.39 -21.37 8.49
N ILE A 34 -35.01 -21.03 7.24
CA ILE A 34 -35.91 -20.42 6.25
C ILE A 34 -36.35 -21.38 5.13
N ALA A 35 -35.62 -22.48 4.94
CA ALA A 35 -35.79 -23.36 3.79
C ALA A 35 -37.21 -23.86 3.60
N VAL A 36 -37.87 -24.36 4.66
CA VAL A 36 -39.24 -24.87 4.57
C VAL A 36 -40.21 -23.75 4.22
N LYS A 37 -40.07 -22.58 4.88
CA LYS A 37 -40.96 -21.43 4.67
C LYS A 37 -40.84 -20.87 3.24
N GLU A 38 -39.70 -20.98 2.64
CA GLU A 38 -39.46 -20.48 1.27
C GLU A 38 -39.58 -21.58 0.20
N GLY A 39 -40.19 -22.73 0.51
CA GLY A 39 -40.52 -23.77 -0.46
C GLY A 39 -39.36 -24.73 -0.80
N HIS A 40 -38.35 -24.82 0.06
CA HIS A 40 -37.17 -25.67 -0.13
C HIS A 40 -37.02 -26.73 0.98
N PRO A 41 -38.02 -27.58 1.30
CA PRO A 41 -38.00 -28.47 2.46
C PRO A 41 -36.79 -29.43 2.49
N ARG A 42 -36.24 -29.79 1.33
CA ARG A 42 -35.04 -30.65 1.25
C ARG A 42 -33.78 -30.01 1.88
N LEU A 43 -33.80 -28.72 2.14
CA LEU A 43 -32.65 -28.00 2.74
C LEU A 43 -32.81 -27.79 4.25
N GLU A 44 -33.90 -28.25 4.86
CA GLU A 44 -34.17 -28.15 6.30
C GLU A 44 -33.02 -28.76 7.15
N HIS A 45 -32.46 -29.87 6.67
CA HIS A 45 -31.38 -30.59 7.36
C HIS A 45 -30.07 -30.57 6.54
N VAL A 46 -29.89 -29.57 5.68
CA VAL A 46 -28.67 -29.48 4.84
C VAL A 46 -27.43 -29.36 5.71
N SER A 47 -26.37 -30.12 5.36
CA SER A 47 -25.12 -30.04 6.05
C SER A 47 -24.28 -28.83 5.59
N GLU A 48 -23.42 -28.33 6.46
CA GLU A 48 -22.45 -27.29 6.12
C GLU A 48 -21.57 -27.69 4.94
N PHE A 49 -21.15 -28.96 4.89
CA PHE A 49 -20.35 -29.49 3.79
C PHE A 49 -21.07 -29.37 2.44
N SER A 50 -22.36 -29.71 2.39
CA SER A 50 -23.17 -29.61 1.17
C SER A 50 -23.31 -28.15 0.71
N LEU A 51 -23.54 -27.21 1.62
CA LEU A 51 -23.60 -25.78 1.28
C LEU A 51 -22.23 -25.25 0.81
N ARG A 52 -21.14 -25.63 1.45
CA ARG A 52 -19.78 -25.27 0.98
C ARG A 52 -19.53 -25.78 -0.41
N LYS A 53 -19.93 -27.03 -0.74
CA LYS A 53 -19.80 -27.59 -2.09
C LYS A 53 -20.62 -26.83 -3.13
N ILE A 54 -21.85 -26.44 -2.79
CA ILE A 54 -22.71 -25.63 -3.68
C ILE A 54 -22.06 -24.27 -3.95
N LEU A 55 -21.57 -23.59 -2.91
CA LEU A 55 -20.94 -22.27 -3.05
C LEU A 55 -19.60 -22.36 -3.81
N ALA A 56 -18.81 -23.39 -3.55
CA ALA A 56 -17.55 -23.63 -4.29
C ALA A 56 -17.79 -23.86 -5.78
N ASN A 57 -18.78 -24.68 -6.13
CA ASN A 57 -19.17 -24.91 -7.54
C ASN A 57 -19.67 -23.63 -8.21
N ALA A 58 -20.36 -22.76 -7.47
CA ALA A 58 -20.80 -21.46 -7.94
C ALA A 58 -19.66 -20.39 -7.90
N LYS A 59 -18.48 -20.74 -7.44
CA LYS A 59 -17.30 -19.83 -7.25
C LYS A 59 -17.59 -18.64 -6.34
N ILE A 60 -18.49 -18.81 -5.36
CA ILE A 60 -18.88 -17.78 -4.38
C ILE A 60 -18.25 -18.07 -3.03
N ARG A 61 -17.68 -17.05 -2.42
CA ARG A 61 -17.04 -17.09 -1.11
C ARG A 61 -17.56 -15.96 -0.23
N PRO A 62 -18.76 -16.08 0.37
CA PRO A 62 -19.42 -15.00 1.09
C PRO A 62 -18.72 -14.58 2.40
N PHE A 63 -17.71 -15.36 2.82
CA PHE A 63 -16.87 -15.10 4.00
C PHE A 63 -15.55 -14.41 3.64
N LYS A 64 -15.27 -14.17 2.33
CA LYS A 64 -14.01 -13.57 1.87
C LYS A 64 -14.26 -12.18 1.31
N VAL A 65 -13.59 -11.20 1.88
CA VAL A 65 -13.55 -9.83 1.35
C VAL A 65 -12.40 -9.71 0.38
N THR A 66 -12.67 -9.12 -0.77
CA THR A 66 -11.66 -8.67 -1.71
C THR A 66 -11.85 -7.17 -1.88
N TYR A 67 -10.82 -6.42 -1.59
CA TYR A 67 -10.86 -4.97 -1.76
C TYR A 67 -10.69 -4.62 -3.23
N TYR A 68 -11.49 -3.68 -3.70
CA TYR A 68 -11.32 -3.04 -5.01
C TYR A 68 -11.19 -1.53 -4.79
N CYS A 69 -10.51 -0.86 -5.69
CA CYS A 69 -10.37 0.59 -5.64
C CYS A 69 -11.39 1.21 -6.59
N GLU A 70 -12.35 1.94 -6.03
CA GLU A 70 -13.32 2.66 -6.83
C GLU A 70 -12.68 3.92 -7.43
N LYS A 71 -12.88 4.12 -8.74
CA LYS A 71 -12.42 5.32 -9.45
C LYS A 71 -13.26 6.52 -9.01
N ARG A 72 -12.77 7.28 -8.02
CA ARG A 72 -13.44 8.49 -7.51
C ARG A 72 -12.86 9.78 -8.09
N ASP A 73 -11.70 9.70 -8.74
CA ASP A 73 -11.08 10.84 -9.40
C ASP A 73 -11.68 10.99 -10.80
N PRO A 74 -12.35 12.10 -11.12
CA PRO A 74 -12.92 12.32 -12.45
C PRO A 74 -11.86 12.32 -13.55
N ASP A 75 -10.62 12.70 -13.22
CA ASP A 75 -9.48 12.76 -14.14
C ASP A 75 -8.58 11.51 -14.04
N PHE A 76 -9.08 10.40 -13.46
CA PHE A 76 -8.29 9.21 -13.18
C PHE A 76 -7.52 8.71 -14.41
N ASP A 77 -8.22 8.53 -15.53
CA ASP A 77 -7.62 7.95 -16.74
C ASP A 77 -6.59 8.90 -17.38
N SER A 78 -6.81 10.22 -17.34
CA SER A 78 -5.86 11.20 -17.86
C SER A 78 -4.60 11.33 -17.01
N LYS A 79 -4.75 11.36 -15.67
CA LYS A 79 -3.61 11.39 -14.75
C LYS A 79 -2.80 10.09 -14.83
N MET A 80 -3.48 8.94 -14.86
CA MET A 80 -2.83 7.63 -15.04
C MET A 80 -2.05 7.59 -16.36
N HIS A 81 -2.67 8.03 -17.46
CA HIS A 81 -2.00 8.08 -18.77
C HIS A 81 -0.74 8.94 -18.73
N ASN A 82 -0.82 10.13 -18.12
CA ASN A 82 0.32 11.04 -17.99
C ASN A 82 1.48 10.39 -17.23
N VAL A 83 1.21 9.76 -16.09
CA VAL A 83 2.24 9.04 -15.32
C VAL A 83 2.87 7.91 -16.13
N LEU A 84 2.05 7.11 -16.84
CA LEU A 84 2.55 6.00 -17.67
C LEU A 84 3.38 6.49 -18.85
N VAL A 85 3.01 7.63 -19.48
CA VAL A 85 3.81 8.26 -20.53
C VAL A 85 5.18 8.69 -20.00
N ILE A 86 5.23 9.29 -18.80
CA ILE A 86 6.50 9.66 -18.16
C ILE A 86 7.37 8.43 -17.88
N TYR A 87 6.81 7.36 -17.33
CA TYR A 87 7.56 6.10 -17.13
C TYR A 87 8.08 5.54 -18.46
N LYS A 88 7.27 5.62 -19.52
CA LYS A 88 7.71 5.23 -20.86
C LYS A 88 8.84 6.12 -21.37
N GLN A 89 8.77 7.43 -21.18
CA GLN A 89 9.85 8.36 -21.53
C GLN A 89 11.15 8.02 -20.81
N VAL A 90 11.09 7.74 -19.50
CA VAL A 90 12.26 7.28 -18.73
C VAL A 90 12.80 5.96 -19.30
N SER A 91 11.92 4.98 -19.58
CA SER A 91 12.36 3.69 -20.13
C SER A 91 13.02 3.78 -21.50
N LEU A 92 12.67 4.79 -22.30
CA LEU A 92 13.26 5.04 -23.61
C LEU A 92 14.65 5.68 -23.56
N GLN A 93 15.10 6.12 -22.38
CA GLN A 93 16.45 6.61 -22.18
C GLN A 93 17.49 5.50 -21.97
N PHE A 94 17.04 4.24 -21.98
CA PHE A 94 17.92 3.08 -21.86
C PHE A 94 17.94 2.28 -23.17
N ASP A 95 19.09 1.72 -23.48
CA ASP A 95 19.23 0.72 -24.56
C ASP A 95 18.68 -0.66 -24.11
N LYS A 96 18.80 -1.65 -25.01
CA LYS A 96 18.33 -3.03 -24.74
C LYS A 96 19.13 -3.72 -23.61
N ASP A 97 20.34 -3.26 -23.36
CA ASP A 97 21.26 -3.80 -22.36
C ASP A 97 21.16 -3.05 -21.02
N GLY A 98 20.27 -2.03 -20.95
CA GLY A 98 20.03 -1.23 -19.76
C GLY A 98 21.02 -0.09 -19.53
N ASN A 99 21.81 0.28 -20.54
CA ASN A 99 22.72 1.43 -20.45
C ASN A 99 21.98 2.72 -20.82
N LEU A 100 22.32 3.82 -20.13
CA LEU A 100 21.74 5.12 -20.41
C LEU A 100 22.23 5.64 -21.78
N LEU A 101 21.26 6.04 -22.60
CA LEU A 101 21.55 6.65 -23.91
C LEU A 101 22.00 8.10 -23.76
N PRO A 102 22.85 8.61 -24.64
CA PRO A 102 23.19 10.03 -24.68
C PRO A 102 21.94 10.89 -24.84
N PHE A 103 21.83 11.94 -24.04
CA PHE A 103 20.70 12.88 -24.08
C PHE A 103 21.19 14.26 -24.49
N GLU A 104 20.49 14.86 -25.46
CA GLU A 104 20.72 16.25 -25.88
C GLU A 104 19.58 17.13 -25.31
N GLY A 105 19.93 18.17 -24.56
CA GLY A 105 18.97 19.12 -23.98
C GLY A 105 19.18 19.33 -22.48
N THR A 106 18.23 20.02 -21.83
CA THR A 106 18.25 20.19 -20.38
C THR A 106 17.83 18.88 -19.71
N PRO A 107 18.67 18.28 -18.86
CA PRO A 107 18.34 17.05 -18.15
C PRO A 107 17.08 17.21 -17.28
N VAL A 108 16.27 16.16 -17.25
CA VAL A 108 15.09 16.07 -16.38
C VAL A 108 15.23 14.86 -15.48
N HIS A 109 15.53 15.11 -14.21
CA HIS A 109 15.61 14.07 -13.19
C HIS A 109 14.20 13.70 -12.76
N THR A 110 13.76 12.50 -13.12
CA THR A 110 12.39 12.02 -12.80
C THR A 110 12.44 11.11 -11.60
N LEU A 111 11.74 11.49 -10.54
CA LEU A 111 11.70 10.79 -9.27
C LEU A 111 10.28 10.37 -8.92
N SER A 112 10.16 9.19 -8.30
CA SER A 112 8.94 8.73 -7.66
C SER A 112 9.08 8.98 -6.17
N TYR A 113 8.19 9.80 -5.58
CA TYR A 113 8.26 10.29 -4.21
C TYR A 113 7.02 9.88 -3.41
N ASP A 114 7.20 9.54 -2.13
CA ASP A 114 6.13 9.30 -1.17
C ASP A 114 6.64 9.40 0.27
N GLU A 115 5.72 9.37 1.25
CA GLU A 115 6.00 9.31 2.67
C GLU A 115 5.64 7.94 3.26
N LYS A 116 6.50 7.46 4.15
CA LYS A 116 6.22 6.35 5.05
C LYS A 116 6.15 6.85 6.49
N PRO A 117 4.96 7.26 6.93
CA PRO A 117 4.77 7.71 8.31
C PRO A 117 4.73 6.56 9.29
N GLY A 118 4.91 6.87 10.57
CA GLY A 118 4.61 5.95 11.65
C GLY A 118 5.55 4.76 11.78
N ILE A 119 6.81 4.90 11.37
CA ILE A 119 7.84 3.90 11.63
C ILE A 119 8.09 3.90 13.13
N GLN A 120 7.71 2.80 13.80
CA GLN A 120 7.84 2.66 15.25
C GLN A 120 9.19 2.06 15.62
N ALA A 121 9.93 2.74 16.49
CA ALA A 121 11.07 2.17 17.20
C ALA A 121 10.55 1.44 18.44
N ILE A 122 10.64 0.11 18.44
CA ILE A 122 10.23 -0.74 19.55
C ILE A 122 11.38 -1.63 19.97
N GLY A 123 11.49 -1.89 21.29
CA GLY A 123 12.44 -2.84 21.84
C GLY A 123 11.74 -3.87 22.73
N SER A 124 12.30 -5.05 22.85
CA SER A 124 11.83 -6.07 23.79
C SER A 124 12.23 -5.68 25.22
N THR A 125 11.38 -5.96 26.18
CA THR A 125 11.68 -5.80 27.62
C THR A 125 12.67 -6.83 28.11
N THR A 126 12.71 -8.01 27.46
CA THR A 126 13.57 -9.14 27.79
C THR A 126 14.21 -9.70 26.51
N PRO A 127 15.38 -10.40 26.62
CA PRO A 127 15.98 -11.08 25.47
C PRO A 127 15.07 -12.15 24.87
N ASP A 128 15.10 -12.30 23.56
CA ASP A 128 14.43 -13.39 22.86
C ASP A 128 14.98 -14.76 23.31
N LEU A 129 14.10 -15.72 23.49
CA LEU A 129 14.52 -17.09 23.77
C LEU A 129 14.85 -17.82 22.46
N PRO A 130 16.03 -18.44 22.34
CA PRO A 130 16.43 -19.11 21.12
C PRO A 130 15.62 -20.39 20.88
N PRO A 131 15.56 -20.88 19.64
CA PRO A 131 14.95 -22.17 19.33
C PRO A 131 15.68 -23.32 20.06
N ILE A 132 14.91 -24.26 20.60
CA ILE A 132 15.44 -25.48 21.26
C ILE A 132 15.39 -26.61 20.22
N SER A 133 16.52 -27.29 19.99
CA SER A 133 16.57 -28.47 19.13
C SER A 133 15.83 -29.68 19.77
N ASN A 134 15.34 -30.58 18.89
CA ASN A 134 14.68 -31.83 19.29
C ASN A 134 13.26 -31.70 19.88
N THR A 135 12.47 -30.71 19.43
CA THR A 135 11.04 -30.68 19.72
C THR A 135 10.26 -31.31 18.56
N GLU A 136 9.21 -32.12 18.85
CA GLU A 136 8.39 -32.81 17.82
C GLU A 136 7.68 -31.86 16.86
N LYS A 137 7.46 -30.60 17.26
CA LYS A 137 6.73 -29.59 16.46
C LYS A 137 7.62 -28.53 15.80
N GLY A 138 8.93 -28.68 15.85
CA GLY A 138 9.86 -27.63 15.51
C GLY A 138 9.88 -26.54 16.61
N SER A 139 10.87 -25.69 16.55
CA SER A 139 11.04 -24.59 17.52
C SER A 139 11.39 -23.30 16.76
N SER A 140 10.89 -22.17 17.26
CA SER A 140 11.16 -20.83 16.75
C SER A 140 11.66 -19.94 17.86
N TYR A 141 12.19 -18.78 17.52
CA TYR A 141 12.44 -17.75 18.52
C TYR A 141 11.14 -17.35 19.21
N MET A 142 11.18 -17.24 20.54
CA MET A 142 10.06 -16.75 21.33
C MET A 142 10.41 -15.37 21.88
N ARG A 143 9.52 -14.40 21.63
CA ARG A 143 9.65 -13.02 22.06
C ARG A 143 8.55 -12.70 23.06
N ASP A 144 8.89 -11.88 24.07
CA ASP A 144 7.92 -11.38 25.02
C ASP A 144 6.86 -10.51 24.32
N TYR A 145 5.65 -10.53 24.84
CA TYR A 145 4.56 -9.67 24.36
C TYR A 145 4.74 -8.20 24.79
N GLU A 146 5.48 -7.97 25.89
CA GLU A 146 5.77 -6.63 26.35
C GLU A 146 6.88 -5.99 25.53
N TYR A 147 6.70 -4.73 25.18
CA TYR A 147 7.68 -3.97 24.40
C TYR A 147 7.79 -2.52 24.89
N ILE A 148 8.96 -1.96 24.72
CA ILE A 148 9.25 -0.54 24.98
C ILE A 148 9.07 0.23 23.67
N ARG A 149 8.39 1.37 23.70
CA ARG A 149 8.31 2.31 22.59
C ARG A 149 9.35 3.40 22.77
N TYR A 150 10.28 3.52 21.82
CA TYR A 150 11.29 4.57 21.80
C TYR A 150 10.84 5.83 21.03
N GLY A 151 9.80 5.69 20.22
CA GLY A 151 9.23 6.80 19.45
C GLY A 151 8.69 6.35 18.11
N THR A 152 8.35 7.35 17.31
CA THR A 152 7.83 7.17 15.94
C THR A 152 8.48 8.20 15.05
N ILE A 153 8.98 7.78 13.91
CA ILE A 153 9.56 8.64 12.88
C ILE A 153 8.81 8.49 11.56
N SER A 154 9.00 9.46 10.69
CA SER A 154 8.51 9.44 9.31
C SER A 154 9.70 9.41 8.35
N LEU A 155 9.60 8.64 7.29
CA LEU A 155 10.56 8.61 6.21
C LEU A 155 9.91 9.23 4.96
N LEU A 156 10.45 10.37 4.51
CA LEU A 156 10.16 10.92 3.20
C LEU A 156 11.23 10.38 2.25
N ALA A 157 10.84 9.82 1.12
CA ALA A 157 11.83 9.29 0.20
C ALA A 157 11.40 9.45 -1.27
N ALA A 158 12.40 9.65 -2.12
CA ALA A 158 12.23 9.54 -3.56
C ALA A 158 13.21 8.53 -4.15
N ILE A 159 12.81 7.90 -5.25
CA ILE A 159 13.69 7.08 -6.08
C ILE A 159 13.90 7.80 -7.40
N ASP A 160 15.15 8.08 -7.73
CA ASP A 160 15.52 8.52 -9.06
C ASP A 160 15.34 7.37 -10.04
N LEU A 161 14.49 7.57 -11.03
CA LEU A 161 14.11 6.52 -11.98
C LEU A 161 15.17 6.23 -13.04
N LEU A 162 16.17 7.11 -13.19
CA LEU A 162 17.30 6.87 -14.08
C LEU A 162 18.42 6.07 -13.41
N THR A 163 18.71 6.40 -12.14
CA THR A 163 19.84 5.80 -11.43
C THR A 163 19.43 4.67 -10.49
N GLY A 164 18.14 4.62 -10.09
CA GLY A 164 17.65 3.73 -9.04
C GLY A 164 18.04 4.14 -7.63
N GLU A 165 18.69 5.31 -7.47
CA GLU A 165 19.13 5.81 -6.17
C GLU A 165 17.95 6.24 -5.32
N ALA A 166 17.91 5.79 -4.07
CA ALA A 166 16.94 6.25 -3.07
C ALA A 166 17.49 7.47 -2.33
N ILE A 167 16.70 8.53 -2.26
CA ILE A 167 17.05 9.79 -1.58
C ILE A 167 16.12 9.91 -0.37
N PRO A 168 16.62 9.66 0.87
CA PRO A 168 15.78 9.69 2.06
C PRO A 168 15.88 11.02 2.81
N LEU A 169 14.81 11.34 3.55
CA LEU A 169 14.77 12.30 4.65
C LEU A 169 14.02 11.67 5.81
N VAL A 170 14.69 11.48 6.94
CA VAL A 170 14.05 11.04 8.19
C VAL A 170 13.65 12.27 8.98
N SER A 171 12.39 12.32 9.44
CA SER A 171 11.86 13.40 10.25
C SER A 171 10.90 12.85 11.31
N ASP A 172 10.67 13.61 12.37
CA ASP A 172 9.65 13.30 13.40
C ASP A 172 8.23 13.43 12.84
N THR A 173 8.06 14.20 11.78
CA THR A 173 6.76 14.47 11.15
C THR A 173 6.83 14.28 9.62
N HIS A 174 5.70 14.48 8.95
CA HIS A 174 5.58 14.49 7.48
C HIS A 174 4.70 15.68 7.06
N LYS A 175 4.99 16.85 7.64
CA LYS A 175 4.28 18.09 7.36
C LYS A 175 4.83 18.80 6.12
N SER A 176 4.20 19.89 5.74
CA SER A 176 4.65 20.73 4.62
C SER A 176 6.09 21.23 4.80
N SER A 177 6.51 21.54 6.02
CA SER A 177 7.89 21.92 6.33
C SER A 177 8.90 20.85 6.01
N ASP A 178 8.57 19.58 6.35
CA ASP A 178 9.45 18.44 6.07
C ASP A 178 9.53 18.18 4.56
N PHE A 179 8.42 18.36 3.85
CA PHE A 179 8.40 18.27 2.40
C PHE A 179 9.22 19.37 1.73
N VAL A 180 9.15 20.61 2.22
CA VAL A 180 9.99 21.73 1.74
C VAL A 180 11.47 21.46 2.02
N GLU A 181 11.81 20.91 3.19
CA GLU A 181 13.18 20.46 3.47
C GLU A 181 13.63 19.38 2.47
N PHE A 182 12.75 18.43 2.17
CA PHE A 182 13.05 17.40 1.17
C PHE A 182 13.29 18.00 -0.23
N LEU A 183 12.46 18.96 -0.67
CA LEU A 183 12.68 19.68 -1.93
C LEU A 183 14.03 20.42 -1.93
N THR A 184 14.41 21.02 -0.82
CA THR A 184 15.71 21.70 -0.67
C THR A 184 16.87 20.70 -0.82
N ARG A 185 16.74 19.48 -0.28
CA ARG A 185 17.76 18.42 -0.49
C ARG A 185 17.84 17.99 -1.95
N LEU A 186 16.70 17.89 -2.63
CA LEU A 186 16.72 17.55 -4.06
C LEU A 186 17.35 18.67 -4.89
N ASP A 187 17.06 19.93 -4.57
CA ASP A 187 17.65 21.08 -5.26
C ASP A 187 19.17 21.10 -5.13
N ALA A 188 19.68 20.86 -3.91
CA ALA A 188 21.11 20.78 -3.65
C ALA A 188 21.80 19.55 -4.28
N LYS A 189 21.06 18.46 -4.51
CA LYS A 189 21.62 17.21 -5.07
C LYS A 189 21.88 17.30 -6.57
N TYR A 190 20.96 17.90 -7.31
CA TYR A 190 21.00 17.93 -8.77
C TYR A 190 21.61 19.24 -9.30
N PRO A 191 22.35 19.21 -10.44
CA PRO A 191 22.98 20.39 -11.00
C PRO A 191 22.02 21.56 -11.18
N GLU A 192 22.52 22.76 -10.97
CA GLU A 192 21.77 23.99 -11.22
C GLU A 192 21.39 24.07 -12.71
N GLY A 193 20.14 24.42 -12.99
CA GLY A 193 19.62 24.49 -14.37
C GLY A 193 18.92 23.22 -14.86
N ASP A 194 19.15 22.05 -14.25
CA ASP A 194 18.41 20.84 -14.56
C ASP A 194 16.96 20.92 -14.01
N LYS A 195 16.04 20.14 -14.58
CA LYS A 195 14.68 20.02 -14.05
C LYS A 195 14.55 18.82 -13.15
N ILE A 196 13.78 18.98 -12.07
CA ILE A 196 13.43 17.91 -11.14
C ILE A 196 11.92 17.65 -11.26
N ARG A 197 11.58 16.47 -11.80
CA ARG A 197 10.18 16.04 -11.94
C ARG A 197 9.87 15.05 -10.82
N LEU A 198 8.84 15.34 -10.03
CA LEU A 198 8.35 14.48 -8.96
C LEU A 198 7.00 13.87 -9.33
N ILE A 199 6.94 12.54 -9.36
CA ILE A 199 5.69 11.79 -9.41
C ILE A 199 5.30 11.53 -7.95
N LEU A 200 4.15 12.05 -7.52
CA LEU A 200 3.72 12.07 -6.13
C LEU A 200 2.19 11.98 -6.03
N ASP A 201 1.69 11.67 -4.86
CA ASP A 201 0.25 11.61 -4.60
C ASP A 201 -0.37 12.99 -4.32
N ASN A 202 -1.68 13.01 -4.05
CA ASN A 202 -2.41 14.24 -3.76
C ASN A 202 -2.40 14.60 -2.26
N HIS A 203 -1.34 14.26 -1.50
CA HIS A 203 -1.25 14.65 -0.10
C HIS A 203 -1.27 16.17 0.07
N SER A 204 -1.91 16.67 1.12
CA SER A 204 -2.11 18.11 1.34
C SER A 204 -0.81 18.89 1.53
N ALA A 205 0.25 18.27 2.00
CA ALA A 205 1.57 18.87 2.13
C ALA A 205 2.12 19.34 0.79
N HIS A 206 1.86 18.59 -0.30
CA HIS A 206 2.38 18.86 -1.66
C HIS A 206 1.76 20.10 -2.30
N THR A 207 0.55 20.45 -1.91
CA THR A 207 -0.19 21.60 -2.42
C THR A 207 -0.34 22.74 -1.43
N SER A 208 0.32 22.65 -0.28
CA SER A 208 0.25 23.63 0.80
C SER A 208 0.79 25.01 0.37
N GLN A 209 0.38 26.06 1.11
CA GLN A 209 0.88 27.41 0.87
C GLN A 209 2.40 27.51 1.03
N GLU A 210 2.97 26.74 1.96
CA GLU A 210 4.40 26.71 2.22
C GLU A 210 5.15 26.12 1.03
N THR A 211 4.68 24.98 0.51
CA THR A 211 5.21 24.35 -0.69
C THR A 211 5.10 25.28 -1.92
N GLN A 212 3.94 25.94 -2.08
CA GLN A 212 3.76 26.87 -3.20
C GLN A 212 4.71 28.07 -3.13
N ARG A 213 4.98 28.60 -1.94
CA ARG A 213 5.97 29.67 -1.76
C ARG A 213 7.37 29.21 -2.16
N TYR A 214 7.75 28.00 -1.77
CA TYR A 214 9.04 27.43 -2.15
C TYR A 214 9.16 27.29 -3.67
N LEU A 215 8.16 26.71 -4.32
CA LEU A 215 8.13 26.52 -5.77
C LEU A 215 8.17 27.86 -6.54
N ASN A 216 7.49 28.88 -6.03
CA ASN A 216 7.51 30.21 -6.64
C ASN A 216 8.89 30.89 -6.59
N ASN A 217 9.71 30.53 -5.60
CA ASN A 217 11.10 30.99 -5.51
C ASN A 217 12.07 30.17 -6.39
N HIS A 218 11.63 29.03 -6.93
CA HIS A 218 12.40 28.10 -7.77
C HIS A 218 11.70 27.82 -9.08
N LEU A 219 11.28 28.90 -9.77
CA LEU A 219 10.51 28.81 -11.02
C LEU A 219 11.20 27.98 -12.10
N GLY A 220 10.50 27.01 -12.64
CA GLY A 220 10.99 26.13 -13.69
C GLY A 220 11.91 25.00 -13.25
N ARG A 221 12.30 24.96 -11.97
CA ARG A 221 13.14 23.92 -11.39
C ARG A 221 12.38 22.62 -11.11
N PHE A 222 11.18 22.73 -10.51
CA PHE A 222 10.35 21.60 -10.13
C PHE A 222 9.13 21.45 -11.02
N GLU A 223 8.82 20.20 -11.36
CA GLU A 223 7.60 19.80 -12.06
C GLU A 223 6.92 18.71 -11.25
N PHE A 224 5.69 18.96 -10.78
CA PHE A 224 4.90 17.97 -10.03
C PHE A 224 3.92 17.26 -10.97
N VAL A 225 3.93 15.93 -10.89
CA VAL A 225 3.05 15.04 -11.62
C VAL A 225 2.25 14.23 -10.61
N PHE A 226 0.99 14.61 -10.44
CA PHE A 226 0.13 13.96 -9.47
C PHE A 226 -0.43 12.64 -9.99
N THR A 227 -0.32 11.58 -9.17
CA THR A 227 -1.05 10.34 -9.42
C THR A 227 -2.55 10.55 -9.22
N PRO A 228 -3.42 9.76 -9.88
CA PRO A 228 -4.86 9.84 -9.61
C PRO A 228 -5.16 9.42 -8.16
N THR A 229 -6.22 9.98 -7.59
CA THR A 229 -6.71 9.55 -6.27
C THR A 229 -6.98 8.06 -6.28
N HIS A 230 -6.50 7.34 -5.26
CA HIS A 230 -6.48 5.87 -5.19
C HIS A 230 -5.60 5.17 -6.23
N GLY A 231 -4.70 5.89 -6.89
CA GLY A 231 -3.73 5.34 -7.86
C GLY A 231 -2.35 5.03 -7.26
N PHE A 232 -2.26 4.68 -5.97
CA PHE A 232 -1.01 4.47 -5.24
C PHE A 232 -0.06 3.46 -5.92
N TRP A 233 -0.60 2.43 -6.59
CA TRP A 233 0.21 1.45 -7.34
C TRP A 233 1.01 2.05 -8.51
N LEU A 234 0.69 3.28 -8.91
CA LEU A 234 1.46 4.02 -9.91
C LEU A 234 2.71 4.66 -9.31
N ASN A 235 2.83 4.70 -7.98
CA ASN A 235 3.97 5.28 -7.30
C ASN A 235 5.03 4.19 -7.03
N LEU A 236 6.14 4.20 -7.79
CA LEU A 236 7.16 3.14 -7.73
C LEU A 236 7.92 3.09 -6.41
N VAL A 237 7.98 4.20 -5.66
CA VAL A 237 8.64 4.24 -4.34
C VAL A 237 7.94 3.34 -3.31
N GLU A 238 6.66 3.00 -3.49
CA GLU A 238 5.94 2.04 -2.67
C GLU A 238 6.62 0.65 -2.65
N GLY A 239 7.19 0.26 -3.80
CA GLY A 239 7.98 -0.97 -3.90
C GLY A 239 9.24 -0.92 -3.04
N PHE A 240 9.90 0.23 -2.96
CA PHE A 240 11.04 0.48 -2.07
C PHE A 240 10.62 0.39 -0.60
N PHE A 241 9.54 1.06 -0.19
CA PHE A 241 9.04 0.97 1.18
C PHE A 241 8.66 -0.46 1.59
N SER A 242 8.11 -1.24 0.66
CA SER A 242 7.82 -2.65 0.91
C SER A 242 9.09 -3.47 1.18
N LYS A 243 10.15 -3.27 0.39
CA LYS A 243 11.46 -3.91 0.61
C LYS A 243 12.10 -3.45 1.91
N LEU A 244 12.13 -2.15 2.16
CA LEU A 244 12.66 -1.57 3.39
C LEU A 244 11.98 -2.19 4.63
N THR A 245 10.65 -2.26 4.62
CA THR A 245 9.89 -2.87 5.72
C THR A 245 10.29 -4.32 5.94
N LYS A 246 10.36 -5.13 4.88
CA LYS A 246 10.64 -6.57 5.00
C LYS A 246 12.10 -6.87 5.37
N GLN A 247 13.04 -6.08 4.88
CA GLN A 247 14.46 -6.38 5.02
C GLN A 247 15.12 -5.70 6.22
N MET A 248 14.61 -4.54 6.62
CA MET A 248 15.22 -3.74 7.69
C MET A 248 14.28 -3.56 8.89
N LEU A 249 13.03 -3.12 8.68
CA LEU A 249 12.16 -2.73 9.79
C LEU A 249 11.53 -3.94 10.52
N GLN A 250 11.37 -5.09 9.84
CA GLN A 250 10.82 -6.32 10.42
C GLN A 250 11.86 -7.12 11.23
N GLY A 251 12.51 -6.59 12.15
CA GLY A 251 13.53 -7.29 12.96
C GLY A 251 14.49 -6.35 13.64
N THR A 252 14.35 -5.08 13.40
CA THR A 252 15.18 -4.06 14.03
C THR A 252 14.70 -3.86 15.46
N VAL A 253 15.59 -4.13 16.41
CA VAL A 253 15.38 -3.78 17.83
C VAL A 253 15.74 -2.31 17.95
N GLY A 254 14.80 -1.50 18.40
CA GLY A 254 14.76 -0.05 18.26
C GLY A 254 15.76 0.79 19.05
N ALA A 255 16.94 0.29 19.35
CA ALA A 255 17.99 1.12 19.93
C ALA A 255 18.85 1.87 18.89
N ASP A 256 18.72 1.54 17.59
CA ASP A 256 19.59 2.04 16.51
C ASP A 256 18.82 2.69 15.32
N LEU A 257 17.61 3.22 15.58
CA LEU A 257 16.85 3.98 14.59
C LEU A 257 17.06 5.48 14.72
#